data_284eb952e730c4aa3871f3380a3ceb53
#
_entry.id   284eb952e730c4aa3871f3380a3ceb53
#
_cell.length_a   1.000
_cell.length_b   1.000
_cell.length_c   1.000
_cell.angle_alpha   90.00
_cell.angle_beta   90.00
_cell.angle_gamma   90.00
#
_symmetry.space_group_name_H-M   'P 1'
#
loop_
_entity.id
_entity.type
_entity.pdbx_description
1 polymer ?
#
loop_
_entity_poly.entity_id
_entity_poly.type
_entity_poly.pdbx_seq_one_letter_code
_entity_poly.pdbx_strand_id
1 'polypeptide(L)' 'MDINETTAKRVIKRQYNIIVDEEFELKKTLSMETDNSMPEYSFSGLYTRVEEHLKIINDAQNKIVLLQNIVNPE' A
#
# COMPACT_ATOMS: atom_id res chain seq x y z
N MET A 1 -17.21 -9.14 -17.59
CA MET A 1 -15.76 -9.15 -17.92
C MET A 1 -15.15 -10.43 -17.38
N ASP A 2 -14.62 -11.24 -18.24
CA ASP A 2 -13.98 -12.48 -17.81
C ASP A 2 -12.53 -12.23 -17.49
N ILE A 3 -12.22 -12.15 -16.21
CA ILE A 3 -10.84 -12.09 -15.75
C ILE A 3 -10.41 -13.53 -15.56
N ASN A 4 -9.51 -14.04 -16.41
CA ASN A 4 -9.05 -15.40 -16.22
C ASN A 4 -8.15 -15.48 -14.97
N GLU A 5 -8.07 -16.69 -14.43
CA GLU A 5 -7.34 -16.95 -13.20
C GLU A 5 -5.86 -16.51 -13.26
N THR A 6 -5.21 -16.74 -14.40
CA THR A 6 -3.80 -16.38 -14.57
C THR A 6 -3.60 -14.87 -14.49
N THR A 7 -4.47 -14.11 -15.16
CA THR A 7 -4.40 -12.65 -15.13
C THR A 7 -4.68 -12.13 -13.73
N ALA A 8 -5.69 -12.68 -13.07
CA ALA A 8 -6.02 -12.26 -11.69
C ALA A 8 -4.86 -12.51 -10.74
N LYS A 9 -4.20 -13.67 -10.84
CA LYS A 9 -3.04 -13.99 -10.00
C LYS A 9 -1.88 -13.04 -10.23
N ARG A 10 -1.64 -12.63 -11.48
CA ARG A 10 -0.59 -11.65 -11.80
C ARG A 10 -0.90 -10.29 -11.19
N VAL A 11 -2.14 -9.86 -11.26
CA VAL A 11 -2.55 -8.58 -10.67
C VAL A 11 -2.43 -8.64 -9.16
N ILE A 12 -2.85 -9.74 -8.53
CA ILE A 12 -2.71 -9.93 -7.09
C ILE A 12 -1.23 -9.82 -6.68
N LYS A 13 -0.35 -10.51 -7.38
CA LYS A 13 1.08 -10.46 -7.10
C LYS A 13 1.63 -9.04 -7.20
N ARG A 14 1.18 -8.30 -8.21
CA ARG A 14 1.57 -6.89 -8.39
C ARG A 14 1.11 -6.04 -7.21
N GLN A 15 -0.11 -6.27 -6.72
CA GLN A 15 -0.62 -5.54 -5.56
C GLN A 15 0.18 -5.85 -4.30
N TYR A 16 0.58 -7.11 -4.09
CA TYR A 16 1.45 -7.46 -2.97
C TYR A 16 2.80 -6.73 -3.05
N ASN A 17 3.38 -6.62 -4.24
CA ASN A 17 4.63 -5.89 -4.42
C ASN A 17 4.45 -4.40 -4.09
N ILE A 18 3.33 -3.81 -4.48
CA ILE A 18 3.00 -2.42 -4.14
C ILE A 18 2.92 -2.26 -2.61
N ILE A 19 2.27 -3.20 -1.92
CA ILE A 19 2.15 -3.16 -0.46
C ILE A 19 3.54 -3.23 0.19
N VAL A 20 4.40 -4.13 -0.26
CA VAL A 20 5.75 -4.28 0.28
C VAL A 20 6.55 -2.99 0.09
N ASP A 21 6.51 -2.41 -1.10
CA ASP A 21 7.22 -1.17 -1.40
C ASP A 21 6.70 -0.01 -0.56
N GLU A 22 5.38 0.10 -0.41
CA GLU A 22 4.77 1.17 0.37
C GLU A 22 5.03 0.99 1.87
N GLU A 23 5.05 -0.25 2.37
CA GLU A 23 5.41 -0.49 3.76
C GLU A 23 6.86 -0.08 4.04
N PHE A 24 7.76 -0.34 3.11
CA PHE A 24 9.15 0.08 3.22
C PHE A 24 9.25 1.60 3.29
N GLU A 25 8.56 2.29 2.38
CA GLU A 25 8.54 3.76 2.37
C GLU A 25 7.88 4.34 3.61
N LEU A 26 6.83 3.68 4.10
CA LEU A 26 6.15 4.09 5.33
C LEU A 26 7.09 4.00 6.54
N LYS A 27 7.80 2.89 6.67
CA LYS A 27 8.78 2.71 7.75
C LYS A 27 9.87 3.77 7.70
N LYS A 28 10.35 4.07 6.50
CA LYS A 28 11.36 5.11 6.28
C LYS A 28 10.83 6.49 6.71
N THR A 29 9.60 6.79 6.35
CA THR A 29 8.95 8.06 6.70
C THR A 29 8.76 8.19 8.22
N LEU A 30 8.31 7.13 8.87
CA LEU A 30 8.15 7.11 10.33
C LEU A 30 9.49 7.24 11.05
N SER A 31 10.54 6.65 10.47
CA SER A 31 11.89 6.77 11.01
C SER A 31 12.38 8.21 11.00
N MET A 32 12.02 8.98 9.99
CA MET A 32 12.35 10.40 9.93
C MET A 32 11.71 11.20 11.07
N GLU A 33 10.49 10.84 11.46
CA GLU A 33 9.81 11.49 12.58
C GLU A 33 10.55 11.27 13.91
N THR A 34 11.04 10.06 14.13
CA THR A 34 11.73 9.72 15.38
C THR A 34 13.14 10.28 15.48
N ASP A 35 13.72 10.68 14.35
CA ASP A 35 15.09 11.17 14.28
C ASP A 35 15.26 12.60 14.78
N ASN A 36 14.19 13.31 15.08
CA ASN A 36 14.18 14.69 15.58
C ASN A 36 14.98 15.67 14.72
N SER A 37 15.30 15.27 13.50
CA SER A 37 16.06 16.10 12.58
C SER A 37 15.19 17.04 11.75
N MET A 38 13.89 16.87 11.82
CA MET A 38 12.94 17.67 11.04
C MET A 38 12.47 18.89 11.80
N PRO A 39 12.44 20.05 11.14
CA PRO A 39 11.79 21.21 11.71
C PRO A 39 10.31 20.96 11.98
N GLU A 40 9.77 21.57 13.02
CA GLU A 40 8.38 21.37 13.45
C GLU A 40 7.37 21.61 12.33
N TYR A 41 7.60 22.60 11.48
CA TYR A 41 6.69 22.90 10.36
C TYR A 41 6.64 21.80 9.30
N SER A 42 7.57 20.85 9.32
CA SER A 42 7.59 19.74 8.38
C SER A 42 6.70 18.57 8.80
N PHE A 43 6.22 18.57 10.04
CA PHE A 43 5.39 17.47 10.54
C PHE A 43 4.07 17.33 9.81
N SER A 44 3.45 18.44 9.40
CA SER A 44 2.18 18.35 8.63
C SER A 44 2.39 17.66 7.29
N GLY A 45 3.49 17.93 6.61
CA GLY A 45 3.85 17.25 5.38
C GLY A 45 4.14 15.76 5.61
N LEU A 46 4.78 15.44 6.73
CA LEU A 46 5.06 14.08 7.12
C LEU A 46 3.77 13.28 7.36
N TYR A 47 2.83 13.85 8.08
CA TYR A 47 1.54 13.21 8.31
C TYR A 47 0.79 12.95 7.00
N THR A 48 0.81 13.91 6.09
CA THR A 48 0.20 13.76 4.78
C THR A 48 0.82 12.58 4.02
N ARG A 49 2.15 12.45 4.04
CA ARG A 49 2.84 11.33 3.40
C ARG A 49 2.47 9.99 4.02
N VAL A 50 2.40 9.94 5.34
CA VAL A 50 1.98 8.71 6.04
C VAL A 50 0.57 8.31 5.61
N GLU A 51 -0.36 9.26 5.59
CA GLU A 51 -1.73 9.00 5.16
C GLU A 51 -1.80 8.53 3.71
N GLU A 52 -1.01 9.11 2.82
CA GLU A 52 -0.94 8.70 1.42
C GLU A 52 -0.44 7.26 1.27
N HIS A 53 0.62 6.89 2.00
CA HIS A 53 1.12 5.52 1.98
C HIS A 53 0.09 4.52 2.50
N LEU A 54 -0.59 4.87 3.59
CA LEU A 54 -1.63 4.02 4.16
C LEU A 54 -2.81 3.85 3.21
N LYS A 55 -3.17 4.90 2.50
CA LYS A 55 -4.24 4.84 1.49
C LYS A 55 -3.87 3.89 0.35
N ILE A 56 -2.64 3.97 -0.15
CA ILE A 56 -2.17 3.11 -1.23
C ILE A 56 -2.19 1.65 -0.78
N ILE A 57 -1.70 1.37 0.43
CA ILE A 57 -1.71 0.02 1.00
C ILE A 57 -3.14 -0.50 1.13
N ASN A 58 -4.04 0.31 1.67
CA ASN A 58 -5.43 -0.07 1.85
C ASN A 58 -6.11 -0.35 0.51
N ASP A 59 -5.90 0.50 -0.49
CA ASP A 59 -6.46 0.30 -1.83
C ASP A 59 -5.94 -0.99 -2.46
N ALA A 60 -4.65 -1.28 -2.30
CA ALA A 60 -4.05 -2.50 -2.82
C ALA A 60 -4.63 -3.75 -2.14
N GLN A 61 -4.81 -3.70 -0.81
CA GLN A 61 -5.43 -4.80 -0.06
C GLN A 61 -6.86 -5.06 -0.53
N ASN A 62 -7.64 -4.00 -0.74
CA ASN A 62 -9.02 -4.12 -1.23
C ASN A 62 -9.06 -4.75 -2.62
N LYS A 63 -8.14 -4.39 -3.50
CA LYS A 63 -8.05 -4.99 -4.83
C LYS A 63 -7.72 -6.47 -4.76
N ILE A 64 -6.83 -6.86 -3.84
CA ILE A 64 -6.48 -8.27 -3.63
C ILE A 64 -7.71 -9.05 -3.18
N VAL A 65 -8.47 -8.54 -2.22
CA VAL A 65 -9.67 -9.20 -1.71
C VAL A 65 -10.69 -9.40 -2.83
N LEU A 66 -10.94 -8.36 -3.63
CA LEU A 66 -11.86 -8.46 -4.77
C LEU A 66 -11.43 -9.53 -5.75
N LEU A 67 -10.16 -9.56 -6.11
CA LEU A 67 -9.63 -10.51 -7.09
C LEU A 67 -9.64 -11.93 -6.55
N GLN A 68 -9.32 -12.12 -5.26
CA GLN A 68 -9.38 -13.42 -4.62
C GLN A 68 -10.80 -13.98 -4.62
N ASN A 69 -11.79 -13.13 -4.40
CA ASN A 69 -13.21 -13.55 -4.45
C ASN A 69 -13.64 -13.93 -5.86
N ILE A 70 -13.05 -13.34 -6.89
CA ILE A 70 -13.32 -13.71 -8.28
C ILE A 70 -12.68 -15.05 -8.63
N VAL A 71 -11.43 -15.25 -8.18
CA VAL A 71 -10.67 -16.48 -8.47
C VAL A 71 -11.19 -17.66 -7.67
N ASN A 72 -11.51 -17.46 -6.39
CA ASN A 72 -11.98 -18.49 -5.48
C ASN A 72 -13.31 -18.09 -4.85
N PRO A 73 -14.41 -18.05 -5.63
CA PRO A 73 -15.71 -17.71 -5.08
C PRO A 73 -16.20 -18.84 -4.17
N GLU A 74 -16.65 -18.47 -3.00
CA GLU A 74 -17.30 -19.43 -2.11
C GLU A 74 -18.80 -19.31 -2.14
#